data_ff5e4e795b0776184145706d337ea3b0
#
_entry.id   ff5e4e795b0776184145706d337ea3b0
#
_cell.length_a   1.000
_cell.length_b   1.000
_cell.length_c   1.000
_cell.angle_alpha   90.00
_cell.angle_beta   90.00
_cell.angle_gamma   90.00
#
_symmetry.space_group_name_H-M   'P 1'
#
loop_
_entity.id
_entity.type
_entity.pdbx_description
1 polymer ?
#
loop_
_entity_poly.entity_id
_entity_poly.type
_entity_poly.pdbx_seq_one_letter_code
_entity_poly.pdbx_strand_id
1 'polypeptide(L)'
;MKHKNIFVACDTSNLSEIKKIITQTQTNKLKVVPKFGLQFFYSKNGRKFLENFKKDFWLDLKINDIPQTALSALDSLKDLKRCKYITVHANGGLEMLRAIKKKAKLINKELKVLGAVSYTHLTLPTILRV
;
A
#
# COMPACT_ATOMS: atom_id res chain seq x y z
N MET A 1 14.77 11.18 17.54
CA MET A 1 13.70 10.18 17.84
C MET A 1 13.13 9.62 16.54
N LYS A 2 13.09 8.32 16.39
CA LYS A 2 12.32 7.70 15.29
C LYS A 2 10.84 7.91 15.60
N HIS A 3 10.17 8.78 14.86
CA HIS A 3 8.73 8.90 14.96
C HIS A 3 8.07 7.59 14.54
N LYS A 4 7.27 7.01 15.43
CA LYS A 4 6.46 5.84 15.10
C LYS A 4 5.38 6.28 14.09
N ASN A 5 5.25 5.54 12.99
CA ASN A 5 4.17 5.76 12.04
C ASN A 5 2.85 5.22 12.60
N ILE A 6 1.80 5.99 12.46
CA ILE A 6 0.43 5.53 12.67
C ILE A 6 -0.23 5.36 11.31
N PHE A 7 -0.78 4.20 11.05
CA PHE A 7 -1.50 3.92 9.81
C PHE A 7 -3.00 4.10 10.03
N VAL A 8 -3.64 4.86 9.16
CA VAL A 8 -5.08 5.11 9.19
C VAL A 8 -5.71 4.50 7.95
N ALA A 9 -6.61 3.53 8.15
CA ALA A 9 -7.33 2.89 7.06
C ALA A 9 -8.35 3.85 6.43
N CYS A 10 -8.29 3.97 5.10
CA CYS A 10 -9.21 4.74 4.29
C CYS A 10 -9.99 3.78 3.38
N ASP A 11 -10.82 2.93 3.98
CA ASP A 11 -11.49 1.80 3.32
C ASP A 11 -12.87 2.21 2.76
N THR A 12 -12.88 3.18 1.88
CA THR A 12 -14.08 3.64 1.15
C THR A 12 -13.70 4.07 -0.26
N SER A 13 -14.63 4.01 -1.21
CA SER A 13 -14.48 4.56 -2.55
C SER A 13 -14.92 6.02 -2.64
N ASN A 14 -15.51 6.56 -1.59
CA ASN A 14 -16.01 7.93 -1.54
C ASN A 14 -14.88 8.93 -1.27
N LEU A 15 -14.54 9.72 -2.29
CA LEU A 15 -13.45 10.69 -2.20
C LEU A 15 -13.67 11.76 -1.11
N SER A 16 -14.91 12.15 -0.87
CA SER A 16 -15.26 13.13 0.18
C SER A 16 -14.96 12.57 1.57
N GLU A 17 -15.31 11.31 1.82
CA GLU A 17 -15.00 10.63 3.07
C GLU A 17 -13.48 10.46 3.26
N ILE A 18 -12.76 10.08 2.21
CA ILE A 18 -11.29 9.99 2.23
C ILE A 18 -10.67 11.31 2.66
N LYS A 19 -11.07 12.41 2.04
CA LYS A 19 -10.56 13.75 2.38
C LYS A 19 -10.88 14.13 3.83
N LYS A 20 -12.08 13.78 4.31
CA LYS A 20 -12.48 14.01 5.70
C LYS A 20 -11.61 13.22 6.68
N ILE A 21 -11.39 11.93 6.44
CA ILE A 21 -10.51 11.08 7.26
C ILE A 21 -9.10 11.66 7.32
N ILE A 22 -8.53 12.03 6.18
CA ILE A 22 -7.18 12.60 6.10
C ILE A 22 -7.10 13.90 6.89
N THR A 23 -8.07 14.79 6.75
CA THR A 23 -8.08 16.07 7.47
C THR A 23 -8.22 15.88 8.97
N GLN A 24 -9.10 14.99 9.42
CA GLN A 24 -9.36 14.74 10.84
C GLN A 24 -8.23 14.02 11.56
N THR A 25 -7.39 13.29 10.84
CA THR A 25 -6.27 12.53 11.40
C THR A 25 -4.92 13.26 11.31
N GLN A 26 -4.90 14.48 10.81
CA GLN A 26 -3.68 15.29 10.76
C GLN A 26 -3.24 15.71 12.16
N THR A 27 -1.93 15.55 12.45
CA THR A 27 -1.31 15.97 13.68
C THR A 27 0.16 16.29 13.47
N ASN A 28 0.70 17.24 14.21
CA ASN A 28 2.12 17.56 14.21
C ASN A 28 2.92 16.70 15.21
N LYS A 29 2.25 15.94 16.05
CA LYS A 29 2.89 15.13 17.10
C LYS A 29 3.31 13.73 16.63
N LEU A 30 2.66 13.22 15.59
CA LEU A 30 2.86 11.86 15.10
C LEU A 30 2.88 11.85 13.56
N LYS A 31 3.63 10.91 12.99
CA LYS A 31 3.57 10.69 11.54
C LYS A 31 2.38 9.79 11.20
N VAL A 32 1.33 10.37 10.66
CA VAL A 32 0.15 9.66 10.18
C VAL A 32 0.31 9.32 8.71
N VAL A 33 0.13 8.04 8.37
CA VAL A 33 0.23 7.51 7.00
C VAL A 33 -1.11 6.87 6.64
N PRO A 34 -1.88 7.44 5.70
CA PRO A 34 -3.11 6.82 5.24
C PRO A 34 -2.83 5.54 4.46
N LYS A 35 -3.67 4.54 4.67
CA LYS A 35 -3.67 3.28 3.92
C LYS A 35 -4.87 3.26 2.98
N PHE A 36 -4.60 3.08 1.69
CA PHE A 36 -5.63 2.95 0.65
C PHE A 36 -5.68 1.51 0.15
N GLY A 37 -6.86 0.92 0.19
CA GLY A 37 -7.08 -0.45 -0.27
C GLY A 37 -7.55 -0.54 -1.72
N LEU A 38 -7.86 -1.77 -2.13
CA LEU A 38 -8.32 -2.10 -3.49
C LEU A 38 -9.54 -1.29 -3.91
N GLN A 39 -10.53 -1.16 -3.02
CA GLN A 39 -11.79 -0.48 -3.32
C GLN A 39 -11.55 0.98 -3.77
N PHE A 40 -10.68 1.69 -3.06
CA PHE A 40 -10.37 3.07 -3.42
C PHE A 40 -9.49 3.14 -4.67
N PHE A 41 -8.46 2.31 -4.76
CA PHE A 41 -7.54 2.30 -5.90
C PHE A 41 -8.23 2.06 -7.23
N TYR A 42 -9.21 1.13 -7.27
CA TYR A 42 -10.00 0.82 -8.46
C TYR A 42 -11.22 1.72 -8.65
N SER A 43 -11.51 2.64 -7.74
CA SER A 43 -12.58 3.60 -7.92
C SER A 43 -12.25 4.61 -9.03
N LYS A 44 -13.29 5.22 -9.59
CA LYS A 44 -13.17 6.17 -10.72
C LYS A 44 -12.09 7.25 -10.51
N ASN A 45 -11.97 7.76 -9.30
CA ASN A 45 -11.05 8.86 -8.97
C ASN A 45 -9.85 8.44 -8.14
N GLY A 46 -9.78 7.17 -7.71
CA GLY A 46 -8.79 6.71 -6.74
C GLY A 46 -7.36 6.85 -7.22
N ARG A 47 -7.02 6.28 -8.37
CA ARG A 47 -5.67 6.36 -8.91
C ARG A 47 -5.23 7.81 -9.16
N LYS A 48 -6.08 8.62 -9.79
CA LYS A 48 -5.79 10.03 -10.07
C LYS A 48 -5.54 10.83 -8.79
N PHE A 49 -6.31 10.55 -7.74
CA PHE A 49 -6.10 11.15 -6.43
C PHE A 49 -4.72 10.78 -5.87
N LEU A 50 -4.32 9.52 -5.95
CA LEU A 50 -3.03 9.03 -5.44
C LEU A 50 -1.83 9.58 -6.23
N GLU A 51 -1.95 9.77 -7.52
CA GLU A 51 -0.92 10.41 -8.37
C GLU A 51 -0.60 11.84 -7.91
N ASN A 52 -1.61 12.55 -7.42
CA ASN A 52 -1.50 13.93 -6.96
C ASN A 52 -1.35 14.07 -5.43
N PHE A 53 -1.38 12.97 -4.70
CA PHE A 53 -1.30 12.99 -3.25
C PHE A 53 0.09 13.42 -2.77
N LYS A 54 0.15 14.38 -1.85
CA LYS A 54 1.41 15.05 -1.46
C LYS A 54 2.05 14.48 -0.19
N LYS A 55 1.39 13.52 0.46
CA LYS A 55 1.89 12.89 1.69
C LYS A 55 2.22 11.42 1.46
N ASP A 56 3.07 10.86 2.30
CA ASP A 56 3.37 9.43 2.29
C ASP A 56 2.10 8.62 2.50
N PHE A 57 1.94 7.53 1.79
CA PHE A 57 0.80 6.63 1.93
C PHE A 57 1.21 5.16 1.74
N TRP A 58 0.33 4.30 2.18
CA TRP A 58 0.40 2.85 2.00
C TRP A 58 -0.68 2.40 1.02
N LEU A 59 -0.27 1.64 0.01
CA LEU A 59 -1.14 1.05 -0.99
C LEU A 59 -1.32 -0.44 -0.69
N ASP A 60 -2.48 -0.80 -0.16
CA ASP A 60 -2.79 -2.15 0.29
C ASP A 60 -3.52 -2.95 -0.79
N LEU A 61 -2.77 -3.42 -1.79
CA LEU A 61 -3.31 -4.16 -2.94
C LEU A 61 -3.27 -5.67 -2.77
N LYS A 62 -2.45 -6.19 -1.85
CA LYS A 62 -2.24 -7.63 -1.66
C LYS A 62 -1.95 -8.37 -2.97
N ILE A 63 -1.00 -7.86 -3.75
CA ILE A 63 -0.63 -8.42 -5.05
C ILE A 63 -0.35 -9.91 -4.90
N ASN A 64 -1.02 -10.71 -5.72
CA ASN A 64 -0.90 -12.16 -5.74
C ASN A 64 -1.08 -12.67 -7.16
N ASP A 65 0.03 -12.97 -7.81
CA ASP A 65 0.05 -13.44 -9.20
C ASP A 65 1.37 -14.18 -9.48
N ILE A 66 1.50 -14.71 -10.67
CA ILE A 66 2.79 -15.25 -11.12
C ILE A 66 3.85 -14.12 -11.14
N PRO A 67 5.14 -14.43 -10.93
CA PRO A 67 6.17 -13.40 -10.75
C PRO A 67 6.18 -12.32 -11.83
N GLN A 68 6.07 -12.68 -13.09
CA GLN A 68 6.11 -11.71 -14.20
C GLN A 68 4.93 -10.72 -14.15
N THR A 69 3.72 -11.19 -13.90
CA THR A 69 2.52 -10.34 -13.76
C THR A 69 2.64 -9.42 -12.55
N ALA A 70 3.09 -9.95 -11.42
CA ALA A 70 3.31 -9.18 -10.20
C ALA A 70 4.35 -8.04 -10.41
N LEU A 71 5.44 -8.32 -11.13
CA LEU A 71 6.44 -7.31 -11.48
C LEU A 71 5.87 -6.22 -12.39
N SER A 72 5.06 -6.61 -13.39
CA SER A 72 4.40 -5.65 -14.30
C SER A 72 3.40 -4.77 -13.56
N ALA A 73 2.63 -5.34 -12.63
CA ALA A 73 1.73 -4.59 -11.75
C ALA A 73 2.49 -3.58 -10.92
N LEU A 74 3.61 -3.98 -10.31
CA LEU A 74 4.44 -3.07 -9.52
C LEU A 74 5.05 -1.96 -10.37
N ASP A 75 5.51 -2.27 -11.57
CA ASP A 75 6.06 -1.29 -12.50
C ASP A 75 5.02 -0.24 -12.90
N SER A 76 3.76 -0.62 -13.04
CA SER A 76 2.66 0.31 -13.34
C SER A 76 2.38 1.32 -12.22
N LEU A 77 2.93 1.11 -11.01
CA LEU A 77 2.76 1.97 -9.86
C LEU A 77 3.95 2.93 -9.63
N LYS A 78 4.95 2.92 -10.49
CA LYS A 78 6.19 3.72 -10.34
C LYS A 78 5.98 5.23 -10.33
N ASP A 79 4.89 5.71 -10.90
CA ASP A 79 4.48 7.12 -10.90
C ASP A 79 3.87 7.58 -9.58
N LEU A 80 3.47 6.65 -8.70
CA LEU A 80 2.95 6.94 -7.36
C LEU A 80 4.10 7.21 -6.38
N LYS A 81 4.77 8.34 -6.57
CA LYS A 81 6.05 8.68 -5.90
C LYS A 81 5.98 8.76 -4.37
N ARG A 82 4.81 9.02 -3.82
CA ARG A 82 4.60 9.11 -2.36
C ARG A 82 4.15 7.78 -1.74
N CYS A 83 4.03 6.73 -2.54
CA CYS A 83 3.78 5.37 -2.04
C CYS A 83 5.02 4.86 -1.31
N LYS A 84 4.92 4.67 0.00
CA LYS A 84 6.03 4.18 0.85
C LYS A 84 5.87 2.73 1.29
N TYR A 85 4.68 2.21 1.18
CA TYR A 85 4.35 0.82 1.54
C TYR A 85 3.44 0.22 0.48
N ILE A 86 3.72 -1.02 0.11
CA ILE A 86 2.86 -1.82 -0.77
C ILE A 86 2.69 -3.21 -0.18
N THR A 87 1.50 -3.76 -0.28
CA THR A 87 1.19 -5.08 0.24
C THR A 87 1.18 -6.11 -0.88
N VAL A 88 1.83 -7.24 -0.64
CA VAL A 88 1.78 -8.44 -1.47
C VAL A 88 1.25 -9.60 -0.65
N HIS A 89 0.58 -10.56 -1.28
CA HIS A 89 0.10 -11.73 -0.56
C HIS A 89 1.22 -12.74 -0.37
N ALA A 90 1.45 -13.20 0.86
CA ALA A 90 2.52 -14.15 1.15
C ALA A 90 2.36 -15.50 0.44
N ASN A 91 1.11 -15.88 0.12
CA ASN A 91 0.79 -17.10 -0.63
C ASN A 91 1.25 -17.06 -2.10
N GLY A 92 1.69 -15.93 -2.63
CA GLY A 92 2.26 -15.82 -3.98
C GLY A 92 3.56 -16.59 -4.17
N GLY A 93 4.13 -17.12 -3.09
CA GLY A 93 5.34 -17.91 -3.11
C GLY A 93 6.63 -17.09 -3.04
N LEU A 94 7.70 -17.77 -2.66
CA LEU A 94 8.99 -17.14 -2.39
C LEU A 94 9.59 -16.45 -3.62
N GLU A 95 9.41 -17.03 -4.80
CA GLU A 95 9.90 -16.47 -6.07
C GLU A 95 9.26 -15.11 -6.36
N MET A 96 7.93 -15.01 -6.27
CA MET A 96 7.21 -13.75 -6.45
C MET A 96 7.66 -12.71 -5.40
N LEU A 97 7.76 -13.09 -4.13
CA LEU A 97 8.16 -12.18 -3.05
C LEU A 97 9.57 -11.62 -3.25
N ARG A 98 10.53 -12.47 -3.65
CA ARG A 98 11.91 -12.03 -3.95
C ARG A 98 11.96 -11.11 -5.16
N ALA A 99 11.23 -11.44 -6.23
CA ALA A 99 11.17 -10.63 -7.44
C ALA A 99 10.59 -9.24 -7.15
N ILE A 100 9.47 -9.17 -6.43
CA ILE A 100 8.85 -7.89 -6.04
C ILE A 100 9.77 -7.08 -5.14
N LYS A 101 10.40 -7.68 -4.14
CA LYS A 101 11.34 -6.97 -3.26
C LYS A 101 12.49 -6.33 -4.02
N LYS A 102 13.07 -7.06 -4.96
CA LYS A 102 14.15 -6.56 -5.84
C LYS A 102 13.65 -5.40 -6.71
N LYS A 103 12.52 -5.56 -7.38
CA LYS A 103 11.91 -4.53 -8.25
C LYS A 103 11.53 -3.28 -7.47
N ALA A 104 10.94 -3.42 -6.30
CA ALA A 104 10.56 -2.30 -5.44
C ALA A 104 11.74 -1.39 -5.12
N LYS A 105 12.91 -1.96 -4.80
CA LYS A 105 14.14 -1.20 -4.54
C LYS A 105 14.65 -0.44 -5.76
N LEU A 106 14.42 -0.97 -6.96
CA LEU A 106 14.80 -0.30 -8.22
C LEU A 106 13.86 0.88 -8.53
N ILE A 107 12.58 0.75 -8.21
CA ILE A 107 11.58 1.82 -8.42
C ILE A 107 11.78 2.95 -7.42
N ASN A 108 11.88 2.61 -6.14
CA ASN A 108 12.06 3.57 -5.06
C ASN A 108 12.73 2.89 -3.86
N LYS A 109 13.90 3.38 -3.46
CA LYS A 109 14.67 2.84 -2.33
C LYS A 109 13.90 2.88 -1.00
N GLU A 110 12.95 3.80 -0.86
CA GLU A 110 12.13 3.94 0.34
C GLU A 110 10.86 3.07 0.33
N LEU A 111 10.51 2.46 -0.81
CA LEU A 111 9.34 1.61 -0.91
C LEU A 111 9.54 0.31 -0.12
N LYS A 112 8.68 0.09 0.85
CA LYS A 112 8.68 -1.10 1.71
C LYS A 112 7.60 -2.07 1.26
N VAL A 113 7.98 -3.32 1.07
CA VAL A 113 7.07 -4.41 0.72
C VAL A 113 6.61 -5.10 2.00
N LEU A 114 5.30 -5.23 2.18
CA LEU A 114 4.67 -5.88 3.31
C LEU A 114 3.99 -7.17 2.83
N GLY A 115 4.27 -8.28 3.49
CA GLY A 115 3.63 -9.56 3.22
C GLY A 115 2.33 -9.69 4.00
N ALA A 116 1.22 -9.93 3.31
CA ALA A 116 -0.07 -10.22 3.92
C ALA A 116 -0.32 -11.72 3.97
N VAL A 117 -0.79 -12.20 5.11
CA VAL A 117 -1.22 -13.60 5.30
C VAL A 117 -2.70 -13.58 5.69
N SER A 118 -3.50 -14.33 4.94
CA SER A 118 -4.93 -14.56 5.25
C SER A 118 -5.15 -16.03 5.52
N TYR A 119 -5.86 -16.33 6.59
CA TYR A 119 -6.30 -17.69 6.91
C TYR A 119 -7.79 -17.80 6.65
N THR A 120 -8.21 -18.82 5.91
CA THR A 120 -9.62 -19.05 5.55
C THR A 120 -10.55 -19.25 6.74
N HIS A 121 -10.04 -19.63 7.90
CA HIS A 121 -10.80 -19.88 9.11
C HIS A 121 -10.52 -18.90 10.24
N LEU A 122 -9.64 -17.92 10.02
CA LEU A 122 -9.26 -16.93 11.02
C LEU A 122 -9.64 -15.54 10.58
N THR A 123 -9.96 -14.72 11.54
CA THR A 123 -10.72 -13.50 11.39
C THR A 123 -9.95 -12.32 10.83
N LEU A 124 -8.62 -12.27 10.94
CA LEU A 124 -7.82 -11.12 10.55
C LEU A 124 -6.59 -11.52 9.72
N PRO A 125 -6.30 -10.80 8.63
CA PRO A 125 -5.05 -10.96 7.90
C PRO A 125 -3.87 -10.50 8.77
N THR A 126 -2.80 -11.27 8.75
CA THR A 126 -1.53 -10.88 9.37
C THR A 126 -0.64 -10.24 8.31
N ILE A 127 -0.02 -9.12 8.65
CA ILE A 127 0.89 -8.40 7.76
C ILE A 127 2.31 -8.49 8.31
N LEU A 128 3.22 -9.01 7.48
CA LEU A 128 4.63 -9.16 7.79
C LEU A 128 5.48 -8.32 6.84
N ARG A 129 6.60 -7.82 7.34
CA ARG A 129 7.58 -7.16 6.47
C ARG A 129 8.36 -8.21 5.68
N VAL A 130 8.39 -8.06 4.38
CA VAL A 130 9.15 -8.92 3.47
C VAL A 130 10.59 -8.44 3.31
#